data_26480a1bc894e13808ec70efa1ac562f
#
_entry.id   26480a1bc894e13808ec70efa1ac562f
#
_cell.length_a   1.000
_cell.length_b   1.000
_cell.length_c   1.000
_cell.angle_alpha   90.00
_cell.angle_beta   90.00
_cell.angle_gamma   90.00
#
_symmetry.space_group_name_H-M   'P 1'
#
loop_
_entity.id
_entity.type
_entity.pdbx_description
1 polymer ?
#
loop_
_entity_poly.entity_id
_entity_poly.type
_entity_poly.pdbx_seq_one_letter_code
_entity_poly.pdbx_strand_id
1 'polypeptide(L)'
;AFSPAFQPGKVFPMDLFSLQEAEAREGFEPGADTSAMPLAARMRPRTLDEVAGQKHLLAPGKLLRRAIETDRFTSLIFYGPPGCGKTTLAAVIARTTNAHFMMLNGVESNVADIREKIAQAQMRMSMHGRKTVLFVDELHRFNKAQQDVLLPHLEKGTVRFIGATTENPYFAINS
;
A
#
# COMPACT_ATOMS: atom_id res chain seq x y z
N ALA A 1 -0.98 -28.83 33.43
CA ALA A 1 -1.63 -27.60 33.84
C ALA A 1 -0.57 -26.51 34.03
N PHE A 2 -0.25 -25.75 32.99
CA PHE A 2 0.45 -24.48 33.12
C PHE A 2 -0.20 -23.52 32.13
N SER A 3 -0.96 -22.58 32.66
CA SER A 3 -1.53 -21.45 31.97
C SER A 3 -0.47 -20.35 31.97
N PRO A 4 -0.06 -19.79 30.81
CA PRO A 4 0.79 -18.62 30.84
C PRO A 4 -0.08 -17.39 31.14
N ALA A 5 0.25 -16.69 32.20
CA ALA A 5 -0.35 -15.48 32.70
C ALA A 5 -0.24 -14.37 31.64
N PHE A 6 -1.39 -13.76 31.34
CA PHE A 6 -1.51 -12.48 30.64
C PHE A 6 -0.76 -11.40 31.42
N GLN A 7 0.31 -10.84 30.83
CA GLN A 7 0.98 -9.65 31.33
C GLN A 7 0.42 -8.40 30.65
N PRO A 8 -0.34 -7.54 31.34
CA PRO A 8 -0.71 -6.24 30.82
C PRO A 8 0.48 -5.26 31.02
N GLY A 9 0.98 -4.66 29.95
CA GLY A 9 1.90 -3.53 30.10
C GLY A 9 3.13 -3.46 29.20
N LYS A 10 3.11 -3.99 27.99
CA LYS A 10 4.05 -3.53 26.96
C LYS A 10 3.30 -2.65 25.98
N VAL A 11 3.28 -1.35 26.26
CA VAL A 11 3.01 -0.33 25.26
C VAL A 11 4.22 -0.38 24.31
N PHE A 12 4.07 -1.07 23.18
CA PHE A 12 4.98 -0.89 22.07
C PHE A 12 4.80 0.55 21.60
N PRO A 13 5.88 1.32 21.38
CA PRO A 13 5.74 2.60 20.71
C PRO A 13 5.10 2.31 19.34
N MET A 14 3.84 2.70 19.20
CA MET A 14 3.16 2.69 17.91
C MET A 14 3.89 3.75 17.07
N ASP A 15 4.73 3.31 16.14
CA ASP A 15 5.36 4.23 15.22
C ASP A 15 4.30 4.87 14.30
N LEU A 16 4.63 6.01 13.74
CA LEU A 16 3.72 6.78 12.89
C LEU A 16 3.18 5.94 11.71
N PHE A 17 3.92 4.91 11.30
CA PHE A 17 3.59 4.01 10.19
C PHE A 17 2.59 2.94 10.58
N SER A 18 2.70 2.36 11.77
CA SER A 18 1.68 1.44 12.28
C SER A 18 0.35 2.17 12.48
N LEU A 19 0.38 3.46 12.82
CA LEU A 19 -0.81 4.32 12.84
C LEU A 19 -1.36 4.55 11.43
N GLN A 20 -0.52 4.84 10.44
CA GLN A 20 -0.97 5.04 9.05
C GLN A 20 -1.45 3.74 8.41
N GLU A 21 -0.81 2.59 8.71
CA GLU A 21 -1.32 1.28 8.30
C GLU A 21 -2.62 0.93 9.02
N ALA A 22 -2.76 1.27 10.31
CA ALA A 22 -3.99 1.09 11.07
C ALA A 22 -5.09 2.02 10.55
N GLU A 23 -4.80 3.30 10.32
CA GLU A 23 -5.74 4.25 9.71
C GLU A 23 -6.14 3.83 8.27
N ALA A 24 -5.20 3.30 7.49
CA ALA A 24 -5.52 2.72 6.19
C ALA A 24 -6.40 1.47 6.32
N ARG A 25 -6.22 0.67 7.39
CA ARG A 25 -7.03 -0.52 7.70
C ARG A 25 -8.38 -0.16 8.29
N GLU A 26 -8.43 0.72 9.29
CA GLU A 26 -9.67 1.14 9.97
C GLU A 26 -10.59 1.92 9.02
N GLY A 27 -10.04 2.74 8.12
CA GLY A 27 -10.80 3.33 7.01
C GLY A 27 -11.33 2.31 5.99
N PHE A 28 -10.92 1.03 6.09
CA PHE A 28 -11.24 -0.06 5.18
C PHE A 28 -12.29 -1.04 5.71
N GLU A 29 -12.61 -1.07 7.02
CA GLU A 29 -13.62 -1.97 7.55
C GLU A 29 -15.03 -1.44 7.23
N PRO A 30 -15.89 -2.24 6.55
CA PRO A 30 -17.28 -1.88 6.35
C PRO A 30 -18.01 -1.91 7.70
N GLY A 31 -18.40 -0.73 8.20
CA GLY A 31 -19.14 -0.61 9.45
C GLY A 31 -18.36 -0.07 10.65
N ALA A 32 -17.08 0.29 10.48
CA ALA A 32 -16.33 1.00 11.51
C ALA A 32 -16.98 2.37 11.80
N ASP A 33 -17.19 2.68 13.06
CA ASP A 33 -17.67 4.00 13.49
C ASP A 33 -16.59 5.07 13.21
N THR A 34 -16.77 5.80 12.12
CA THR A 34 -15.84 6.84 11.69
C THR A 34 -16.08 8.18 12.37
N SER A 35 -17.05 8.28 13.29
CA SER A 35 -17.44 9.54 13.94
C SER A 35 -16.28 10.16 14.75
N ALA A 36 -15.44 9.33 15.34
CA ALA A 36 -14.27 9.75 16.13
C ALA A 36 -13.02 10.09 15.29
N MET A 37 -13.03 9.81 13.99
CA MET A 37 -11.88 10.06 13.12
C MET A 37 -11.77 11.53 12.72
N PRO A 38 -10.54 12.07 12.53
CA PRO A 38 -10.33 13.40 11.97
C PRO A 38 -11.05 13.58 10.63
N LEU A 39 -11.53 14.79 10.34
CA LEU A 39 -12.28 15.09 9.11
C LEU A 39 -11.52 14.66 7.86
N ALA A 40 -10.21 14.90 7.81
CA ALA A 40 -9.35 14.53 6.68
C ALA A 40 -9.34 13.01 6.42
N ALA A 41 -9.40 12.19 7.47
CA ALA A 41 -9.48 10.72 7.32
C ALA A 41 -10.89 10.30 6.83
N ARG A 42 -11.93 10.92 7.33
CA ARG A 42 -13.33 10.68 6.93
C ARG A 42 -13.60 11.05 5.47
N MET A 43 -12.93 12.09 4.96
CA MET A 43 -13.07 12.62 3.59
C MET A 43 -12.21 11.88 2.57
N ARG A 44 -11.40 10.89 3.00
CA ARG A 44 -10.60 10.10 2.05
C ARG A 44 -11.52 9.30 1.11
N PRO A 45 -11.28 9.35 -0.21
CA PRO A 45 -12.06 8.57 -1.16
C PRO A 45 -11.95 7.07 -0.86
N ARG A 46 -13.05 6.38 -1.00
CA ARG A 46 -13.19 4.93 -0.78
C ARG A 46 -13.34 4.15 -2.08
N THR A 47 -13.75 4.83 -3.14
CA THR A 47 -13.96 4.28 -4.48
C THR A 47 -13.20 5.10 -5.51
N LEU A 48 -13.01 4.54 -6.71
CA LEU A 48 -12.37 5.26 -7.83
C LEU A 48 -13.20 6.49 -8.26
N ASP A 49 -14.51 6.46 -8.09
CA ASP A 49 -15.41 7.55 -8.47
C ASP A 49 -15.32 8.74 -7.50
N GLU A 50 -14.96 8.49 -6.25
CA GLU A 50 -14.75 9.52 -5.24
C GLU A 50 -13.39 10.22 -5.36
N VAL A 51 -12.46 9.67 -6.16
CA VAL A 51 -11.13 10.26 -6.36
C VAL A 51 -11.27 11.56 -7.15
N ALA A 52 -11.02 12.69 -6.49
CA ALA A 52 -11.01 13.99 -7.13
C ALA A 52 -9.78 14.17 -8.04
N GLY A 53 -9.99 14.65 -9.25
CA GLY A 53 -8.94 14.86 -10.23
C GLY A 53 -8.63 13.61 -11.07
N GLN A 54 -7.53 13.66 -11.84
CA GLN A 54 -7.02 12.57 -12.69
C GLN A 54 -8.07 11.94 -13.63
N LYS A 55 -9.09 12.67 -14.05
CA LYS A 55 -10.19 12.17 -14.91
C LYS A 55 -9.69 11.57 -16.22
N HIS A 56 -8.58 12.07 -16.75
CA HIS A 56 -7.97 11.54 -17.97
C HIS A 56 -7.43 10.11 -17.81
N LEU A 57 -7.17 9.65 -16.58
CA LEU A 57 -6.69 8.30 -16.24
C LEU A 57 -7.80 7.43 -15.60
N LEU A 58 -8.63 8.02 -14.74
CA LEU A 58 -9.53 7.30 -13.85
C LEU A 58 -11.02 7.39 -14.28
N ALA A 59 -11.37 8.17 -15.31
CA ALA A 59 -12.74 8.19 -15.81
C ALA A 59 -13.17 6.81 -16.35
N PRO A 60 -14.47 6.49 -16.34
CA PRO A 60 -14.99 5.26 -16.91
C PRO A 60 -14.49 5.01 -18.35
N GLY A 61 -14.07 3.78 -18.63
CA GLY A 61 -13.54 3.39 -19.93
C GLY A 61 -12.06 3.70 -20.18
N LYS A 62 -11.37 4.40 -19.28
CA LYS A 62 -9.93 4.67 -19.40
C LYS A 62 -9.10 3.42 -19.10
N LEU A 63 -7.92 3.34 -19.74
CA LEU A 63 -7.06 2.15 -19.67
C LEU A 63 -6.68 1.78 -18.23
N LEU A 64 -6.21 2.75 -17.44
CA LEU A 64 -5.80 2.51 -16.05
C LEU A 64 -7.00 2.04 -15.22
N ARG A 65 -8.16 2.70 -15.34
CA ARG A 65 -9.36 2.29 -14.62
C ARG A 65 -9.77 0.86 -14.98
N ARG A 66 -9.80 0.53 -16.25
CA ARG A 66 -10.12 -0.85 -16.72
C ARG A 66 -9.12 -1.87 -16.18
N ALA A 67 -7.82 -1.55 -16.19
CA ALA A 67 -6.79 -2.42 -15.64
C ALA A 67 -6.99 -2.69 -14.14
N ILE A 68 -7.40 -1.67 -13.38
CA ILE A 68 -7.72 -1.80 -11.96
C ILE A 68 -8.99 -2.64 -11.77
N GLU A 69 -10.09 -2.30 -12.44
CA GLU A 69 -11.38 -2.98 -12.30
C GLU A 69 -11.32 -4.46 -12.73
N THR A 70 -10.50 -4.78 -13.75
CA THR A 70 -10.30 -6.15 -14.21
C THR A 70 -9.16 -6.88 -13.52
N ASP A 71 -8.52 -6.24 -12.52
CA ASP A 71 -7.42 -6.79 -11.73
C ASP A 71 -6.21 -7.22 -12.58
N ARG A 72 -5.89 -6.45 -13.63
CA ARG A 72 -4.85 -6.76 -14.64
C ARG A 72 -3.69 -5.78 -14.64
N PHE A 73 -3.27 -5.28 -13.49
CA PHE A 73 -2.04 -4.53 -13.37
C PHE A 73 -1.02 -5.30 -12.51
N THR A 74 0.26 -5.11 -12.76
CA THR A 74 1.37 -5.67 -11.98
C THR A 74 2.09 -4.62 -11.17
N SER A 75 2.44 -3.51 -11.82
CA SER A 75 3.22 -2.43 -11.22
C SER A 75 2.71 -1.08 -11.70
N LEU A 76 2.65 -0.12 -10.79
CA LEU A 76 2.31 1.28 -11.05
C LEU A 76 3.32 2.18 -10.35
N ILE A 77 3.64 3.33 -10.97
CA ILE A 77 4.46 4.36 -10.35
C ILE A 77 3.67 5.65 -10.32
N PHE A 78 3.50 6.21 -9.12
CA PHE A 78 2.85 7.49 -8.90
C PHE A 78 3.90 8.58 -8.69
N TYR A 79 3.95 9.50 -9.62
CA TYR A 79 4.83 10.67 -9.55
C TYR A 79 4.03 11.93 -9.25
N GLY A 80 4.52 12.74 -8.33
CA GLY A 80 3.89 14.03 -8.02
C GLY A 80 4.31 14.59 -6.67
N PRO A 81 3.95 15.85 -6.39
CA PRO A 81 4.32 16.54 -5.14
C PRO A 81 3.72 15.84 -3.91
N PRO A 82 4.25 16.13 -2.70
CA PRO A 82 3.66 15.68 -1.45
C PRO A 82 2.19 16.11 -1.34
N GLY A 83 1.36 15.31 -0.68
CA GLY A 83 -0.04 15.66 -0.41
C GLY A 83 -1.00 15.54 -1.61
N CYS A 84 -0.55 15.14 -2.81
CA CYS A 84 -1.42 15.00 -3.98
C CYS A 84 -2.27 13.71 -4.00
N GLY A 85 -2.29 12.93 -2.92
CA GLY A 85 -3.17 11.79 -2.77
C GLY A 85 -2.63 10.44 -3.27
N LYS A 86 -1.32 10.29 -3.50
CA LYS A 86 -0.71 9.04 -3.99
C LYS A 86 -1.04 7.83 -3.12
N THR A 87 -0.85 7.94 -1.81
CA THR A 87 -1.16 6.88 -0.83
C THR A 87 -2.66 6.55 -0.81
N THR A 88 -3.49 7.58 -0.84
CA THR A 88 -4.95 7.42 -0.89
C THR A 88 -5.39 6.67 -2.14
N LEU A 89 -4.86 7.04 -3.30
CA LEU A 89 -5.18 6.35 -4.56
C LEU A 89 -4.72 4.88 -4.53
N ALA A 90 -3.53 4.60 -3.99
CA ALA A 90 -3.04 3.22 -3.83
C ALA A 90 -3.97 2.38 -2.93
N ALA A 91 -4.46 2.96 -1.84
CA ALA A 91 -5.41 2.31 -0.95
C ALA A 91 -6.77 2.04 -1.64
N VAL A 92 -7.28 2.99 -2.43
CA VAL A 92 -8.50 2.81 -3.23
C VAL A 92 -8.32 1.68 -4.26
N ILE A 93 -7.16 1.61 -4.91
CA ILE A 93 -6.85 0.53 -5.87
C ILE A 93 -6.83 -0.83 -5.18
N ALA A 94 -6.16 -0.95 -4.03
CA ALA A 94 -6.12 -2.19 -3.26
C ALA A 94 -7.53 -2.64 -2.85
N ARG A 95 -8.39 -1.69 -2.45
CA ARG A 95 -9.78 -1.96 -2.11
C ARG A 95 -10.59 -2.42 -3.33
N THR A 96 -10.49 -1.70 -4.45
CA THR A 96 -11.21 -2.04 -5.69
C THR A 96 -10.86 -3.45 -6.17
N THR A 97 -9.62 -3.88 -5.99
CA THR A 97 -9.14 -5.21 -6.39
C THR A 97 -9.26 -6.26 -5.29
N ASN A 98 -9.92 -5.94 -4.17
CA ASN A 98 -10.01 -6.81 -2.99
C ASN A 98 -8.65 -7.36 -2.52
N ALA A 99 -7.58 -6.62 -2.78
CA ALA A 99 -6.23 -6.97 -2.35
C ALA A 99 -5.96 -6.48 -0.92
N HIS A 100 -5.03 -7.15 -0.23
CA HIS A 100 -4.54 -6.66 1.03
C HIS A 100 -3.55 -5.52 0.79
N PHE A 101 -3.69 -4.41 1.51
CA PHE A 101 -2.80 -3.26 1.40
C PHE A 101 -1.67 -3.37 2.42
N MET A 102 -0.43 -3.28 1.95
CA MET A 102 0.77 -3.22 2.80
C MET A 102 1.61 -2.03 2.37
N MET A 103 2.21 -1.34 3.34
CA MET A 103 3.00 -0.14 3.10
C MET A 103 4.45 -0.34 3.54
N LEU A 104 5.37 0.20 2.76
CA LEU A 104 6.79 0.39 3.08
C LEU A 104 7.16 1.85 2.85
N ASN A 105 8.08 2.36 3.65
CA ASN A 105 8.67 3.68 3.45
C ASN A 105 10.09 3.53 2.95
N GLY A 106 10.43 4.23 1.87
CA GLY A 106 11.75 4.19 1.27
C GLY A 106 12.89 4.67 2.17
N VAL A 107 12.57 5.51 3.16
CA VAL A 107 13.56 6.05 4.10
C VAL A 107 13.80 5.11 5.29
N GLU A 108 12.76 4.50 5.82
CA GLU A 108 12.79 3.78 7.11
C GLU A 108 12.89 2.27 6.95
N SER A 109 12.35 1.73 5.86
CA SER A 109 12.30 0.28 5.65
C SER A 109 13.65 -0.27 5.22
N ASN A 110 14.14 -1.27 5.93
CA ASN A 110 15.36 -1.99 5.59
C ASN A 110 15.06 -3.26 4.75
N VAL A 111 16.10 -3.97 4.32
CA VAL A 111 15.98 -5.21 3.52
C VAL A 111 15.22 -6.31 4.28
N ALA A 112 15.36 -6.38 5.61
CA ALA A 112 14.65 -7.37 6.43
C ALA A 112 13.14 -7.09 6.44
N ASP A 113 12.74 -5.84 6.57
CA ASP A 113 11.33 -5.43 6.53
C ASP A 113 10.69 -5.79 5.18
N ILE A 114 11.41 -5.56 4.08
CA ILE A 114 10.93 -5.93 2.73
C ILE A 114 10.70 -7.45 2.65
N ARG A 115 11.67 -8.25 3.10
CA ARG A 115 11.56 -9.72 3.11
C ARG A 115 10.40 -10.21 3.95
N GLU A 116 10.21 -9.62 5.14
CA GLU A 116 9.10 -9.96 6.02
C GLU A 116 7.74 -9.67 5.37
N LYS A 117 7.56 -8.46 4.81
CA LYS A 117 6.31 -8.08 4.11
C LYS A 117 6.03 -9.00 2.92
N ILE A 118 7.07 -9.38 2.15
CA ILE A 118 6.94 -10.34 1.05
C ILE A 118 6.54 -11.73 1.56
N ALA A 119 7.17 -12.24 2.63
CA ALA A 119 6.80 -13.52 3.23
C ALA A 119 5.35 -13.54 3.72
N GLN A 120 4.91 -12.45 4.36
CA GLN A 120 3.51 -12.28 4.77
C GLN A 120 2.56 -12.26 3.57
N ALA A 121 2.93 -11.62 2.47
CA ALA A 121 2.13 -11.61 1.25
C ALA A 121 2.02 -13.01 0.62
N GLN A 122 3.12 -13.77 0.58
CA GLN A 122 3.14 -15.16 0.09
C GLN A 122 2.27 -16.07 0.94
N MET A 123 2.39 -15.99 2.27
CA MET A 123 1.56 -16.75 3.20
C MET A 123 0.08 -16.43 2.99
N ARG A 124 -0.28 -15.15 2.85
CA ARG A 124 -1.67 -14.73 2.63
C ARG A 124 -2.21 -15.24 1.29
N MET A 125 -1.39 -15.23 0.27
CA MET A 125 -1.76 -15.77 -1.04
C MET A 125 -1.98 -17.28 -0.98
N SER A 126 -1.09 -18.04 -0.28
CA SER A 126 -1.21 -19.49 -0.16
C SER A 126 -2.37 -19.93 0.71
N MET A 127 -2.67 -19.21 1.80
CA MET A 127 -3.71 -19.59 2.76
C MET A 127 -5.12 -19.12 2.33
N HIS A 128 -5.21 -17.96 1.71
CA HIS A 128 -6.51 -17.30 1.45
C HIS A 128 -6.75 -16.97 -0.03
N GLY A 129 -5.79 -17.22 -0.92
CA GLY A 129 -5.86 -16.83 -2.34
C GLY A 129 -5.92 -15.30 -2.53
N ARG A 130 -5.67 -14.51 -1.48
CA ARG A 130 -5.81 -13.04 -1.52
C ARG A 130 -4.50 -12.40 -1.91
N LYS A 131 -4.55 -11.63 -2.98
CA LYS A 131 -3.39 -10.85 -3.47
C LYS A 131 -3.05 -9.71 -2.52
N THR A 132 -1.80 -9.25 -2.57
CA THR A 132 -1.31 -8.12 -1.79
C THR A 132 -0.85 -7.01 -2.71
N VAL A 133 -1.29 -5.79 -2.44
CA VAL A 133 -0.72 -4.56 -3.01
C VAL A 133 0.33 -4.05 -2.04
N LEU A 134 1.58 -4.04 -2.50
CA LEU A 134 2.70 -3.47 -1.77
C LEU A 134 2.91 -2.03 -2.25
N PHE A 135 2.58 -1.08 -1.40
CA PHE A 135 2.81 0.34 -1.63
C PHE A 135 4.15 0.75 -1.04
N VAL A 136 5.01 1.36 -1.84
CA VAL A 136 6.30 1.91 -1.39
C VAL A 136 6.26 3.42 -1.54
N ASP A 137 6.24 4.13 -0.42
CA ASP A 137 6.37 5.58 -0.43
C ASP A 137 7.85 5.99 -0.51
N GLU A 138 8.12 7.15 -1.10
CA GLU A 138 9.47 7.68 -1.34
C GLU A 138 10.39 6.65 -2.04
N LEU A 139 9.89 6.01 -3.11
CA LEU A 139 10.57 4.94 -3.83
C LEU A 139 12.00 5.31 -4.28
N HIS A 140 12.26 6.58 -4.60
CA HIS A 140 13.57 7.07 -4.99
C HIS A 140 14.64 6.96 -3.88
N ARG A 141 14.23 6.70 -2.63
CA ARG A 141 15.13 6.44 -1.49
C ARG A 141 15.57 5.00 -1.37
N PHE A 142 14.95 4.08 -2.13
CA PHE A 142 15.38 2.68 -2.13
C PHE A 142 16.77 2.55 -2.74
N ASN A 143 17.68 1.94 -1.99
CA ASN A 143 18.99 1.57 -2.49
C ASN A 143 18.91 0.29 -3.36
N LYS A 144 20.00 -0.01 -4.06
CA LYS A 144 20.07 -1.16 -4.95
C LYS A 144 19.75 -2.49 -4.25
N ALA A 145 20.23 -2.71 -3.04
CA ALA A 145 19.98 -3.96 -2.30
C ALA A 145 18.49 -4.15 -1.97
N GLN A 146 17.77 -3.07 -1.67
CA GLN A 146 16.33 -3.09 -1.44
C GLN A 146 15.56 -3.37 -2.74
N GLN A 147 15.99 -2.78 -3.86
CA GLN A 147 15.40 -3.02 -5.18
C GLN A 147 15.63 -4.46 -5.63
N ASP A 148 16.85 -4.99 -5.49
CA ASP A 148 17.23 -6.36 -5.89
C ASP A 148 16.42 -7.43 -5.15
N VAL A 149 16.06 -7.19 -3.89
CA VAL A 149 15.20 -8.10 -3.11
C VAL A 149 13.75 -8.07 -3.60
N LEU A 150 13.27 -6.91 -4.05
CA LEU A 150 11.90 -6.73 -4.46
C LEU A 150 11.61 -7.25 -5.88
N LEU A 151 12.53 -7.02 -6.82
CA LEU A 151 12.39 -7.32 -8.25
C LEU A 151 11.89 -8.75 -8.55
N PRO A 152 12.49 -9.84 -8.02
CA PRO A 152 12.05 -11.20 -8.33
C PRO A 152 10.60 -11.50 -7.95
N HIS A 153 10.08 -10.80 -6.94
CA HIS A 153 8.71 -10.96 -6.46
C HIS A 153 7.70 -10.18 -7.29
N LEU A 154 8.14 -9.07 -7.90
CA LEU A 154 7.37 -8.32 -8.88
C LEU A 154 7.23 -9.10 -10.18
N GLU A 155 8.33 -9.64 -10.70
CA GLU A 155 8.35 -10.46 -11.92
C GLU A 155 7.48 -11.70 -11.79
N LYS A 156 7.53 -12.38 -10.65
CA LYS A 156 6.69 -13.54 -10.34
C LYS A 156 5.21 -13.21 -10.07
N GLY A 157 4.87 -11.91 -9.95
CA GLY A 157 3.52 -11.49 -9.60
C GLY A 157 3.08 -11.88 -8.19
N THR A 158 4.04 -12.16 -7.29
CA THR A 158 3.77 -12.49 -5.87
C THR A 158 3.05 -11.36 -5.15
N VAL A 159 3.44 -10.14 -5.46
CA VAL A 159 2.81 -8.91 -4.98
C VAL A 159 2.52 -8.00 -6.17
N ARG A 160 1.51 -7.15 -6.04
CA ARG A 160 1.30 -6.01 -6.91
C ARG A 160 2.01 -4.83 -6.32
N PHE A 161 2.69 -4.09 -7.16
CA PHE A 161 3.54 -3.01 -6.73
C PHE A 161 2.93 -1.65 -7.08
N ILE A 162 2.93 -0.74 -6.12
CA ILE A 162 2.64 0.67 -6.36
C ILE A 162 3.74 1.48 -5.69
N GLY A 163 4.62 2.07 -6.49
CA GLY A 163 5.65 2.99 -6.00
C GLY A 163 5.16 4.43 -6.05
N ALA A 164 5.43 5.19 -5.01
CA ALA A 164 5.20 6.64 -4.98
C ALA A 164 6.53 7.38 -4.88
N THR A 165 6.67 8.45 -5.63
CA THR A 165 7.88 9.29 -5.63
C THR A 165 7.54 10.75 -5.85
N THR A 166 8.34 11.62 -5.27
CA THR A 166 8.32 13.07 -5.53
C THR A 166 9.35 13.46 -6.59
N GLU A 167 10.29 12.57 -6.92
CA GLU A 167 11.31 12.78 -7.94
C GLU A 167 10.91 12.15 -9.28
N ASN A 168 11.40 12.70 -10.37
CA ASN A 168 11.08 12.17 -11.69
C ASN A 168 11.64 10.73 -11.83
N PRO A 169 10.78 9.73 -12.05
CA PRO A 169 11.19 8.32 -12.09
C PRO A 169 12.22 7.99 -13.16
N TYR A 170 12.31 8.78 -14.24
CA TYR A 170 13.33 8.62 -15.28
C TYR A 170 14.77 8.85 -14.77
N PHE A 171 14.92 9.63 -13.70
CA PHE A 171 16.24 9.95 -13.12
C PHE A 171 16.49 9.27 -11.78
N ALA A 172 15.43 8.86 -11.10
CA ALA A 172 15.51 8.37 -9.73
C ALA A 172 15.44 6.84 -9.60
N ILE A 173 14.95 6.15 -10.61
CA ILE A 173 14.83 4.69 -10.59
C ILE A 173 15.86 4.13 -11.57
N ASN A 174 16.87 3.45 -11.02
CA ASN A 174 17.86 2.76 -11.85
C ASN A 174 17.17 1.65 -12.65
N SER A 175 17.37 1.68 -13.97
CA SER A 175 16.99 0.64 -14.90
C SER A 175 17.89 -0.60 -14.75
#